data_3cb191d799dae4efffca308478f865fd
#
_entry.id   3cb191d799dae4efffca308478f865fd
#
_cell.length_a   1.000
_cell.length_b   1.000
_cell.length_c   1.000
_cell.angle_alpha   90.00
_cell.angle_beta   90.00
_cell.angle_gamma   90.00
#
_symmetry.space_group_name_H-M   'P 1'
#
loop_
_entity.id
_entity.type
_entity.pdbx_description
1 polymer ?
#
loop_
_entity_poly.entity_id
_entity_poly.type
_entity_poly.pdbx_seq_one_letter_code
_entity_poly.pdbx_strand_id
1 'polypeptide(L)'
;RPADAVIVVCDRCTDGTAELAESYGARVLHTVGNTHRKAGALNQALMTVLPSLADTDSVLMMDADTALAQDFLAIAEERVTTCGAFAVGAIFLAEATDTFGVTALQRNEYLRYAHDLHRRHARAEVISGTAGLFPVHALRGIVDGRRGGKLPGEGYVYSLHSLTEDNELTMAAKHLGYKAASPDGCTVVTEVMPTLKTLFYQRLRWQRGALSTLRDYGLTRTTLPYFIRQVLMYLGIMFFPFFVTVIVHAVIETGRFPWSWPWFFASLLLIVERVWTVRAGGLRALILAILVLPEIVYDIFQHYVFLRAAADELMRSDEHWDHA
;
A
#
# COMPACT_ATOMS: atom_id res chain seq x y z
N ARG A 1 18.57 -15.68 -6.71
CA ARG A 1 18.87 -15.61 -8.15
C ARG A 1 18.92 -14.14 -8.55
N PRO A 2 19.92 -13.69 -9.30
CA PRO A 2 19.92 -12.34 -9.86
C PRO A 2 18.84 -12.19 -10.93
N ALA A 3 18.40 -10.96 -11.18
CA ALA A 3 17.54 -10.64 -12.33
C ALA A 3 18.33 -10.84 -13.62
N ASP A 4 17.66 -11.33 -14.68
CA ASP A 4 18.30 -11.53 -15.99
C ASP A 4 18.55 -10.19 -16.69
N ALA A 5 17.72 -9.16 -16.42
CA ALA A 5 17.92 -7.79 -16.87
C ALA A 5 17.35 -6.79 -15.83
N VAL A 6 18.01 -5.66 -15.67
CA VAL A 6 17.55 -4.53 -14.88
C VAL A 6 17.28 -3.37 -15.82
N ILE A 7 16.09 -2.78 -15.70
CA ILE A 7 15.67 -1.67 -16.54
C ILE A 7 15.29 -0.50 -15.63
N VAL A 8 15.94 0.64 -15.81
CA VAL A 8 15.61 1.89 -15.13
C VAL A 8 14.83 2.79 -16.08
N VAL A 9 13.65 3.22 -15.64
CA VAL A 9 12.78 4.10 -16.44
C VAL A 9 12.97 5.53 -15.96
N CYS A 10 13.63 6.33 -16.78
CA CYS A 10 13.88 7.76 -16.53
C CYS A 10 12.72 8.60 -17.07
N ASP A 11 11.90 9.16 -16.18
CA ASP A 11 10.80 10.07 -16.55
C ASP A 11 11.23 11.52 -16.33
N ARG A 12 11.78 12.11 -17.38
CA ARG A 12 12.30 13.50 -17.38
C ARG A 12 13.39 13.75 -16.33
N CYS A 13 14.24 12.77 -16.09
CA CYS A 13 15.40 12.95 -15.22
C CYS A 13 16.31 14.04 -15.82
N THR A 14 16.70 15.02 -14.99
CA THR A 14 17.60 16.13 -15.35
C THR A 14 18.93 16.06 -14.59
N ASP A 15 19.09 15.04 -13.78
CA ASP A 15 20.28 14.74 -12.98
C ASP A 15 21.06 13.54 -13.56
N GLY A 16 22.11 13.10 -12.88
CA GLY A 16 22.94 11.98 -13.28
C GLY A 16 22.32 10.58 -13.08
N THR A 17 20.98 10.47 -12.96
CA THR A 17 20.30 9.18 -12.69
C THR A 17 20.52 8.18 -13.82
N ALA A 18 20.43 8.62 -15.08
CA ALA A 18 20.59 7.73 -16.24
C ALA A 18 22.01 7.17 -16.32
N GLU A 19 23.02 8.05 -16.23
CA GLU A 19 24.44 7.69 -16.29
C GLU A 19 24.83 6.77 -15.11
N LEU A 20 24.27 7.05 -13.93
CA LEU A 20 24.47 6.21 -12.76
C LEU A 20 23.87 4.80 -12.97
N ALA A 21 22.66 4.70 -13.48
CA ALA A 21 22.02 3.42 -13.77
C ALA A 21 22.82 2.59 -14.78
N GLU A 22 23.27 3.22 -15.87
CA GLU A 22 24.11 2.56 -16.88
C GLU A 22 25.45 2.10 -16.30
N SER A 23 26.07 2.87 -15.39
CA SER A 23 27.32 2.48 -14.73
C SER A 23 27.20 1.21 -13.88
N TYR A 24 25.99 0.90 -13.40
CA TYR A 24 25.68 -0.37 -12.72
C TYR A 24 25.20 -1.47 -13.67
N GLY A 25 25.24 -1.27 -14.98
CA GLY A 25 24.85 -2.25 -15.99
C GLY A 25 23.34 -2.34 -16.23
N ALA A 26 22.54 -1.39 -15.74
CA ALA A 26 21.13 -1.33 -16.04
C ALA A 26 20.89 -0.75 -17.44
N ARG A 27 19.85 -1.24 -18.10
CA ARG A 27 19.34 -0.63 -19.34
C ARG A 27 18.46 0.56 -18.96
N VAL A 28 18.75 1.74 -19.51
CA VAL A 28 17.93 2.92 -19.30
C VAL A 28 16.89 3.08 -20.41
N LEU A 29 15.65 3.34 -20.03
CA LEU A 29 14.55 3.73 -20.92
C LEU A 29 14.10 5.14 -20.55
N HIS A 30 14.19 6.06 -21.51
CA HIS A 30 13.66 7.42 -21.36
C HIS A 30 12.20 7.47 -21.81
N THR A 31 11.33 8.09 -21.00
CA THR A 31 9.94 8.33 -21.39
C THR A 31 9.85 9.42 -22.44
N VAL A 32 8.85 9.34 -23.32
CA VAL A 32 8.58 10.35 -24.33
C VAL A 32 7.18 10.92 -24.11
N GLY A 33 7.12 12.24 -23.85
CA GLY A 33 5.84 12.95 -23.70
C GLY A 33 4.95 12.41 -22.57
N ASN A 34 5.52 11.82 -21.52
CA ASN A 34 4.74 11.29 -20.41
C ASN A 34 4.08 12.41 -19.61
N THR A 35 2.75 12.34 -19.50
CA THR A 35 1.92 13.23 -18.66
C THR A 35 1.20 12.48 -17.55
N HIS A 36 1.33 11.15 -17.49
CA HIS A 36 0.63 10.27 -16.56
C HIS A 36 1.55 9.70 -15.49
N ARG A 37 2.60 10.45 -15.11
CA ARG A 37 3.48 10.15 -13.96
C ARG A 37 4.03 8.72 -14.01
N LYS A 38 4.13 8.04 -12.86
CA LYS A 38 4.66 6.68 -12.73
C LYS A 38 3.88 5.67 -13.58
N ALA A 39 2.55 5.73 -13.61
CA ALA A 39 1.73 4.82 -14.42
C ALA A 39 2.05 4.94 -15.91
N GLY A 40 2.18 6.16 -16.42
CA GLY A 40 2.56 6.40 -17.82
C GLY A 40 3.98 5.97 -18.13
N ALA A 41 4.93 6.23 -17.23
CA ALA A 41 6.32 5.80 -17.39
C ALA A 41 6.44 4.27 -17.43
N LEU A 42 5.82 3.57 -16.49
CA LEU A 42 5.80 2.11 -16.44
C LEU A 42 5.10 1.51 -17.65
N ASN A 43 3.99 2.09 -18.13
CA ASN A 43 3.31 1.64 -19.33
C ASN A 43 4.19 1.75 -20.58
N GLN A 44 4.95 2.86 -20.76
CA GLN A 44 5.87 3.00 -21.88
C GLN A 44 6.97 1.93 -21.83
N ALA A 45 7.53 1.66 -20.66
CA ALA A 45 8.51 0.61 -20.49
C ALA A 45 7.93 -0.78 -20.78
N LEU A 46 6.75 -1.09 -20.22
CA LEU A 46 6.08 -2.37 -20.44
C LEU A 46 5.67 -2.59 -21.90
N MET A 47 5.22 -1.57 -22.61
CA MET A 47 4.94 -1.65 -24.05
C MET A 47 6.19 -1.99 -24.87
N THR A 48 7.36 -1.56 -24.41
CA THR A 48 8.64 -1.86 -25.08
C THR A 48 9.12 -3.28 -24.76
N VAL A 49 8.93 -3.74 -23.52
CA VAL A 49 9.53 -4.97 -22.99
C VAL A 49 8.63 -6.19 -23.18
N LEU A 50 7.33 -6.08 -22.89
CA LEU A 50 6.39 -7.21 -22.94
C LEU A 50 6.37 -7.95 -24.29
N PRO A 51 6.48 -7.32 -25.46
CA PRO A 51 6.48 -8.04 -26.75
C PRO A 51 7.63 -9.04 -26.92
N SER A 52 8.76 -8.80 -26.25
CA SER A 52 9.96 -9.64 -26.34
C SER A 52 10.03 -10.76 -25.29
N LEU A 53 9.14 -10.75 -24.29
CA LEU A 53 9.12 -11.73 -23.21
C LEU A 53 8.21 -12.91 -23.54
N ALA A 54 8.53 -14.08 -23.01
CA ALA A 54 7.66 -15.26 -23.05
C ALA A 54 6.54 -15.15 -21.98
N ASP A 55 5.45 -15.86 -22.15
CA ASP A 55 4.36 -15.90 -21.15
C ASP A 55 4.79 -16.51 -19.80
N THR A 56 5.85 -17.30 -19.81
CA THR A 56 6.46 -17.90 -18.62
C THR A 56 7.40 -16.98 -17.86
N ASP A 57 7.77 -15.86 -18.47
CA ASP A 57 8.66 -14.88 -17.85
C ASP A 57 7.89 -14.07 -16.79
N SER A 58 8.64 -13.40 -15.93
CA SER A 58 8.10 -12.51 -14.91
C SER A 58 8.77 -11.14 -14.94
N VAL A 59 8.02 -10.11 -14.61
CA VAL A 59 8.52 -8.73 -14.49
C VAL A 59 8.38 -8.28 -13.05
N LEU A 60 9.49 -7.89 -12.42
CA LEU A 60 9.48 -7.17 -11.15
C LEU A 60 9.36 -5.68 -11.44
N MET A 61 8.31 -5.07 -10.91
CA MET A 61 8.14 -3.62 -10.89
C MET A 61 8.36 -3.11 -9.47
N MET A 62 9.21 -2.10 -9.30
CA MET A 62 9.56 -1.57 -7.98
C MET A 62 9.82 -0.07 -8.01
N ASP A 63 9.65 0.56 -6.86
CA ASP A 63 10.02 1.96 -6.63
C ASP A 63 11.54 2.12 -6.59
N ALA A 64 12.04 3.28 -7.01
CA ALA A 64 13.47 3.56 -7.06
C ALA A 64 14.11 3.77 -5.68
N ASP A 65 13.30 4.12 -4.66
CA ASP A 65 13.69 4.34 -3.26
C ASP A 65 13.62 3.07 -2.40
N THR A 66 13.43 1.91 -3.01
CA THR A 66 13.18 0.65 -2.32
C THR A 66 14.35 -0.31 -2.47
N ALA A 67 14.77 -0.92 -1.35
CA ALA A 67 15.80 -1.96 -1.30
C ALA A 67 15.17 -3.34 -1.04
N LEU A 68 15.44 -4.30 -1.93
CA LEU A 68 14.94 -5.68 -1.81
C LEU A 68 15.78 -6.48 -0.80
N ALA A 69 15.12 -7.37 -0.05
CA ALA A 69 15.80 -8.43 0.67
C ALA A 69 16.52 -9.38 -0.32
N GLN A 70 17.64 -9.95 0.12
CA GLN A 70 18.52 -10.78 -0.73
C GLN A 70 17.79 -11.95 -1.40
N ASP A 71 16.84 -12.58 -0.71
CA ASP A 71 16.12 -13.76 -1.20
C ASP A 71 14.76 -13.42 -1.86
N PHE A 72 14.44 -12.13 -1.99
CA PHE A 72 13.13 -11.68 -2.49
C PHE A 72 12.76 -12.35 -3.83
N LEU A 73 13.64 -12.25 -4.83
CA LEU A 73 13.36 -12.80 -6.17
C LEU A 73 13.17 -14.31 -6.16
N ALA A 74 13.99 -15.04 -5.39
CA ALA A 74 13.90 -16.49 -5.31
C ALA A 74 12.57 -16.94 -4.69
N ILE A 75 12.18 -16.32 -3.58
CA ILE A 75 10.91 -16.63 -2.89
C ILE A 75 9.69 -16.22 -3.74
N ALA A 76 9.77 -15.05 -4.37
CA ALA A 76 8.68 -14.55 -5.21
C ALA A 76 8.47 -15.43 -6.44
N GLU A 77 9.54 -15.84 -7.12
CA GLU A 77 9.47 -16.72 -8.29
C GLU A 77 8.94 -18.12 -7.93
N GLU A 78 9.43 -18.71 -6.83
CA GLU A 78 8.90 -19.97 -6.31
C GLU A 78 7.39 -19.87 -6.05
N ARG A 79 6.93 -18.77 -5.45
CA ARG A 79 5.53 -18.57 -5.14
C ARG A 79 4.66 -18.41 -6.38
N VAL A 80 5.15 -17.71 -7.39
CA VAL A 80 4.47 -17.56 -8.68
C VAL A 80 4.32 -18.91 -9.38
N THR A 81 5.39 -19.70 -9.40
CA THR A 81 5.42 -20.98 -10.15
C THR A 81 4.67 -22.10 -9.44
N THR A 82 4.81 -22.23 -8.10
CA THR A 82 4.27 -23.37 -7.36
C THR A 82 2.88 -23.17 -6.82
N CYS A 83 2.51 -21.95 -6.45
CA CYS A 83 1.22 -21.68 -5.78
C CYS A 83 0.18 -20.99 -6.68
N GLY A 84 0.51 -20.75 -7.95
CA GLY A 84 -0.38 -20.07 -8.90
C GLY A 84 -0.82 -18.68 -8.46
N ALA A 85 0.01 -17.98 -7.65
CA ALA A 85 -0.20 -16.59 -7.33
C ALA A 85 0.07 -15.74 -8.57
N PHE A 86 -0.85 -14.81 -8.86
CA PHE A 86 -0.69 -13.89 -9.97
C PHE A 86 0.48 -12.94 -9.78
N ALA A 87 0.51 -12.28 -8.62
CA ALA A 87 1.55 -11.34 -8.26
C ALA A 87 2.02 -11.63 -6.86
N VAL A 88 3.32 -11.46 -6.66
CA VAL A 88 3.94 -11.52 -5.35
C VAL A 88 4.45 -10.14 -4.99
N GLY A 89 3.83 -9.52 -4.00
CA GLY A 89 4.21 -8.21 -3.51
C GLY A 89 5.15 -8.25 -2.33
N ALA A 90 5.79 -7.13 -2.09
CA ALA A 90 6.63 -6.93 -0.94
C ALA A 90 5.84 -6.77 0.37
N ILE A 91 6.45 -7.22 1.46
CA ILE A 91 6.18 -6.76 2.81
C ILE A 91 7.13 -5.58 3.05
N PHE A 92 6.59 -4.36 3.03
CA PHE A 92 7.41 -3.18 3.21
C PHE A 92 7.68 -2.90 4.69
N LEU A 93 8.92 -2.60 4.99
CA LEU A 93 9.42 -2.21 6.30
C LEU A 93 10.01 -0.80 6.20
N ALA A 94 9.88 -0.05 7.27
CA ALA A 94 10.50 1.27 7.35
C ALA A 94 12.00 1.15 7.65
N GLU A 95 12.80 2.07 7.12
CA GLU A 95 14.18 2.21 7.54
C GLU A 95 14.29 2.36 9.07
N ALA A 96 15.38 1.86 9.63
CA ALA A 96 15.67 2.01 11.03
C ALA A 96 15.93 3.49 11.34
N THR A 97 15.07 4.08 12.16
CA THR A 97 15.26 5.45 12.62
C THR A 97 15.54 5.48 14.12
N ASP A 98 16.42 6.36 14.55
CA ASP A 98 16.72 6.55 15.97
C ASP A 98 15.84 7.61 16.64
N THR A 99 14.87 8.17 15.91
CA THR A 99 13.98 9.22 16.39
C THR A 99 12.67 8.67 16.95
N PHE A 100 12.13 9.35 17.96
CA PHE A 100 10.71 9.25 18.34
C PHE A 100 9.93 10.25 17.48
N GLY A 101 8.67 9.93 17.18
CA GLY A 101 7.80 10.85 16.44
C GLY A 101 7.05 10.13 15.31
N VAL A 102 6.70 10.90 14.28
CA VAL A 102 5.86 10.42 13.18
C VAL A 102 6.47 9.24 12.41
N THR A 103 7.78 9.23 12.25
CA THR A 103 8.51 8.15 11.56
C THR A 103 8.48 6.84 12.37
N ALA A 104 8.62 6.93 13.70
CA ALA A 104 8.53 5.75 14.58
C ALA A 104 7.10 5.17 14.64
N LEU A 105 6.07 6.02 14.59
CA LEU A 105 4.68 5.59 14.53
C LEU A 105 4.35 4.90 13.19
N GLN A 106 4.84 5.42 12.06
CA GLN A 106 4.74 4.75 10.76
C GLN A 106 5.47 3.40 10.76
N ARG A 107 6.65 3.32 11.39
CA ARG A 107 7.36 2.06 11.53
C ARG A 107 6.54 1.02 12.30
N ASN A 108 5.89 1.41 13.40
CA ASN A 108 4.98 0.52 14.13
C ASN A 108 3.79 0.09 13.27
N GLU A 109 3.23 1.00 12.47
CA GLU A 109 2.15 0.69 11.51
C GLU A 109 2.61 -0.37 10.49
N TYR A 110 3.81 -0.23 9.91
CA TYR A 110 4.34 -1.19 8.95
C TYR A 110 4.63 -2.57 9.58
N LEU A 111 5.10 -2.60 10.82
CA LEU A 111 5.27 -3.86 11.57
C LEU A 111 3.92 -4.56 11.82
N ARG A 112 2.86 -3.81 12.16
CA ARG A 112 1.51 -4.37 12.31
C ARG A 112 0.98 -4.91 10.99
N TYR A 113 1.18 -4.18 9.90
CA TYR A 113 0.81 -4.64 8.57
C TYR A 113 1.53 -5.94 8.18
N ALA A 114 2.84 -6.03 8.40
CA ALA A 114 3.61 -7.25 8.18
C ALA A 114 3.08 -8.43 9.01
N HIS A 115 2.79 -8.19 10.29
CA HIS A 115 2.19 -9.20 11.17
C HIS A 115 0.79 -9.64 10.69
N ASP A 116 -0.04 -8.72 10.20
CA ASP A 116 -1.36 -9.05 9.67
C ASP A 116 -1.27 -9.88 8.37
N LEU A 117 -0.34 -9.58 7.48
CA LEU A 117 -0.07 -10.40 6.29
C LEU A 117 0.33 -11.82 6.67
N HIS A 118 1.21 -11.99 7.67
CA HIS A 118 1.57 -13.31 8.19
C HIS A 118 0.34 -14.07 8.71
N ARG A 119 -0.53 -13.44 9.51
CA ARG A 119 -1.78 -14.02 10.01
C ARG A 119 -2.74 -14.44 8.90
N ARG A 120 -2.75 -13.74 7.78
CA ARG A 120 -3.59 -14.03 6.60
C ARG A 120 -2.95 -15.02 5.64
N HIS A 121 -1.92 -15.75 6.06
CA HIS A 121 -1.18 -16.70 5.21
C HIS A 121 -0.71 -16.04 3.90
N ALA A 122 -0.09 -14.89 4.02
CA ALA A 122 0.45 -14.08 2.92
C ALA A 122 -0.59 -13.57 1.90
N ARG A 123 -1.89 -13.65 2.17
CA ARG A 123 -2.91 -13.10 1.26
C ARG A 123 -2.84 -11.57 1.25
N ALA A 124 -2.39 -11.03 0.14
CA ALA A 124 -2.33 -9.58 -0.04
C ALA A 124 -3.68 -9.02 -0.50
N GLU A 125 -4.07 -7.90 0.08
CA GLU A 125 -5.21 -7.10 -0.40
C GLU A 125 -4.79 -6.22 -1.56
N VAL A 126 -3.61 -5.62 -1.44
CA VAL A 126 -2.96 -4.78 -2.43
C VAL A 126 -1.52 -5.26 -2.57
N ILE A 127 -1.05 -5.40 -3.79
CA ILE A 127 0.38 -5.55 -4.10
C ILE A 127 0.97 -4.15 -4.10
N SER A 128 1.78 -3.86 -3.09
CA SER A 128 2.39 -2.55 -2.92
C SER A 128 3.28 -2.18 -4.11
N GLY A 129 3.24 -0.92 -4.51
CA GLY A 129 4.11 -0.35 -5.54
C GLY A 129 5.61 -0.37 -5.20
N THR A 130 5.95 -0.63 -3.93
CA THR A 130 7.36 -0.75 -3.50
C THR A 130 8.12 -1.86 -4.23
N ALA A 131 7.52 -3.05 -4.34
CA ALA A 131 8.01 -4.12 -5.23
C ALA A 131 6.92 -5.16 -5.46
N GLY A 132 6.70 -5.53 -6.72
CA GLY A 132 5.77 -6.59 -7.11
C GLY A 132 6.26 -7.37 -8.31
N LEU A 133 6.32 -8.71 -8.18
CA LEU A 133 6.65 -9.64 -9.26
C LEU A 133 5.37 -10.10 -9.95
N PHE A 134 5.29 -9.91 -11.25
CA PHE A 134 4.11 -10.20 -12.07
C PHE A 134 4.49 -11.14 -13.24
N PRO A 135 3.79 -12.27 -13.43
CA PRO A 135 3.96 -13.09 -14.64
C PRO A 135 3.51 -12.33 -15.89
N VAL A 136 4.23 -12.48 -16.97
CA VAL A 136 3.95 -11.78 -18.24
C VAL A 136 2.55 -12.11 -18.78
N HIS A 137 2.13 -13.38 -18.73
CA HIS A 137 0.79 -13.78 -19.19
C HIS A 137 -0.33 -13.04 -18.45
N ALA A 138 -0.14 -12.73 -17.17
CA ALA A 138 -1.13 -12.02 -16.38
C ALA A 138 -1.16 -10.52 -16.72
N LEU A 139 0.00 -9.90 -16.97
CA LEU A 139 0.05 -8.52 -17.46
C LEU A 139 -0.62 -8.37 -18.83
N ARG A 140 -0.39 -9.31 -19.74
CA ARG A 140 -1.09 -9.38 -21.02
C ARG A 140 -2.59 -9.57 -20.85
N GLY A 141 -3.00 -10.46 -19.92
CA GLY A 141 -4.40 -10.68 -19.59
C GLY A 141 -5.13 -9.41 -19.12
N ILE A 142 -4.43 -8.53 -18.36
CA ILE A 142 -4.98 -7.24 -17.95
C ILE A 142 -5.16 -6.31 -19.15
N VAL A 143 -4.15 -6.21 -20.02
CA VAL A 143 -4.22 -5.41 -21.26
C VAL A 143 -5.41 -5.85 -22.11
N ASP A 144 -5.56 -7.17 -22.31
CA ASP A 144 -6.65 -7.75 -23.10
C ASP A 144 -8.01 -7.56 -22.40
N GLY A 145 -8.06 -7.67 -21.07
CA GLY A 145 -9.24 -7.41 -20.28
C GLY A 145 -9.74 -5.97 -20.42
N ARG A 146 -8.83 -5.00 -20.44
CA ARG A 146 -9.15 -3.57 -20.66
C ARG A 146 -9.60 -3.32 -22.10
N ARG A 147 -8.87 -3.82 -23.09
CA ARG A 147 -9.24 -3.72 -24.50
C ARG A 147 -10.60 -4.36 -24.80
N GLY A 148 -10.91 -5.46 -24.13
CA GLY A 148 -12.17 -6.17 -24.26
C GLY A 148 -13.31 -5.60 -23.39
N GLY A 149 -13.13 -4.48 -22.70
CA GLY A 149 -14.14 -3.86 -21.84
C GLY A 149 -14.53 -4.64 -20.60
N LYS A 150 -13.73 -5.63 -20.19
CA LYS A 150 -13.94 -6.41 -18.94
C LYS A 150 -13.40 -5.69 -17.71
N LEU A 151 -12.45 -4.80 -17.91
CA LEU A 151 -11.82 -3.99 -16.88
C LEU A 151 -11.92 -2.52 -17.22
N PRO A 152 -12.03 -1.61 -16.25
CA PRO A 152 -11.94 -0.17 -16.49
C PRO A 152 -10.54 0.23 -16.94
N GLY A 153 -10.42 1.39 -17.57
CA GLY A 153 -9.17 1.96 -18.07
C GLY A 153 -8.89 1.65 -19.53
N GLU A 154 -7.79 2.17 -20.01
CA GLU A 154 -7.32 2.03 -21.38
C GLU A 154 -6.56 0.70 -21.55
N GLY A 155 -6.25 0.32 -22.79
CA GLY A 155 -5.58 -0.95 -23.11
C GLY A 155 -4.09 -1.03 -22.71
N TYR A 156 -3.75 -0.56 -21.50
CA TYR A 156 -2.43 -0.62 -20.87
C TYR A 156 -2.44 -1.51 -19.63
N VAL A 157 -1.27 -1.83 -19.08
CA VAL A 157 -1.15 -2.58 -17.81
C VAL A 157 -1.65 -1.75 -16.64
N TYR A 158 -1.18 -0.51 -16.51
CA TYR A 158 -1.62 0.43 -15.49
C TYR A 158 -2.68 1.38 -16.03
N SER A 159 -3.73 1.63 -15.25
CA SER A 159 -4.69 2.69 -15.55
C SER A 159 -4.02 4.07 -15.46
N LEU A 160 -4.25 4.93 -16.46
CA LEU A 160 -3.65 6.27 -16.52
C LEU A 160 -4.36 7.26 -15.59
N HIS A 161 -5.56 6.92 -15.10
CA HIS A 161 -6.40 7.77 -14.27
C HIS A 161 -6.39 7.39 -12.78
N SER A 162 -5.70 6.32 -12.40
CA SER A 162 -5.64 5.90 -11.01
C SER A 162 -4.68 6.76 -10.19
N LEU A 163 -5.11 7.17 -8.99
CA LEU A 163 -4.25 7.84 -7.99
C LEU A 163 -3.26 6.87 -7.34
N THR A 164 -3.59 5.58 -7.34
CA THR A 164 -2.79 4.49 -6.77
C THR A 164 -2.76 3.33 -7.76
N GLU A 165 -1.76 3.38 -8.62
CA GLU A 165 -1.61 2.45 -9.75
C GLU A 165 -1.44 1.00 -9.30
N ASP A 166 -0.84 0.76 -8.14
CA ASP A 166 -0.62 -0.54 -7.52
C ASP A 166 -1.92 -1.17 -6.98
N ASN A 167 -2.74 -0.38 -6.31
CA ASN A 167 -4.05 -0.80 -5.82
C ASN A 167 -4.98 -1.16 -6.98
N GLU A 168 -5.01 -0.31 -7.99
CA GLU A 168 -5.84 -0.52 -9.18
C GLU A 168 -5.39 -1.76 -9.97
N LEU A 169 -4.08 -1.94 -10.20
CA LEU A 169 -3.53 -3.13 -10.87
C LEU A 169 -3.87 -4.41 -10.10
N THR A 170 -3.79 -4.37 -8.78
CA THR A 170 -4.18 -5.51 -7.93
C THR A 170 -5.67 -5.82 -8.08
N MET A 171 -6.51 -4.80 -8.15
CA MET A 171 -7.96 -4.96 -8.35
C MET A 171 -8.27 -5.53 -9.72
N ALA A 172 -7.59 -5.05 -10.78
CA ALA A 172 -7.69 -5.58 -12.14
C ALA A 172 -7.37 -7.07 -12.19
N ALA A 173 -6.25 -7.47 -11.58
CA ALA A 173 -5.84 -8.87 -11.50
C ALA A 173 -6.89 -9.73 -10.81
N LYS A 174 -7.40 -9.28 -9.67
CA LYS A 174 -8.42 -10.03 -8.90
C LYS A 174 -9.75 -10.17 -9.64
N HIS A 175 -10.14 -9.18 -10.45
CA HIS A 175 -11.33 -9.27 -11.31
C HIS A 175 -11.18 -10.32 -12.40
N LEU A 176 -9.96 -10.57 -12.88
CA LEU A 176 -9.65 -11.64 -13.82
C LEU A 176 -9.47 -13.01 -13.13
N GLY A 177 -9.66 -13.09 -11.80
CA GLY A 177 -9.56 -14.31 -11.03
C GLY A 177 -8.16 -14.69 -10.56
N TYR A 178 -7.18 -13.81 -10.77
CA TYR A 178 -5.82 -14.03 -10.27
C TYR A 178 -5.73 -13.84 -8.75
N LYS A 179 -4.70 -14.41 -8.15
CA LYS A 179 -4.39 -14.30 -6.72
C LYS A 179 -3.26 -13.30 -6.50
N ALA A 180 -3.23 -12.69 -5.33
CA ALA A 180 -2.15 -11.81 -4.88
C ALA A 180 -1.63 -12.31 -3.53
N ALA A 181 -0.31 -12.32 -3.37
CA ALA A 181 0.34 -12.76 -2.14
C ALA A 181 1.54 -11.88 -1.80
N SER A 182 1.83 -11.75 -0.49
CA SER A 182 3.06 -11.16 0.04
C SER A 182 3.64 -12.13 1.06
N PRO A 183 4.42 -13.13 0.60
CA PRO A 183 4.94 -14.17 1.48
C PRO A 183 6.04 -13.66 2.40
N ASP A 184 6.18 -14.33 3.55
CA ASP A 184 7.31 -14.09 4.45
C ASP A 184 8.64 -14.24 3.69
N GLY A 185 9.58 -13.32 3.95
CA GLY A 185 10.86 -13.26 3.23
C GLY A 185 10.84 -12.35 1.99
N CYS A 186 9.69 -12.09 1.36
CA CYS A 186 9.56 -11.02 0.36
C CYS A 186 9.49 -9.65 1.03
N THR A 187 10.55 -9.25 1.72
CA THR A 187 10.61 -7.97 2.43
C THR A 187 11.38 -6.92 1.63
N VAL A 188 11.00 -5.68 1.83
CA VAL A 188 11.71 -4.51 1.31
C VAL A 188 11.84 -3.45 2.39
N VAL A 189 12.86 -2.63 2.27
CA VAL A 189 13.03 -1.44 3.09
C VAL A 189 12.73 -0.23 2.23
N THR A 190 11.86 0.66 2.71
CA THR A 190 11.45 1.87 2.01
C THR A 190 11.46 3.06 2.97
N GLU A 191 11.52 4.25 2.42
CA GLU A 191 11.46 5.49 3.17
C GLU A 191 10.10 5.68 3.85
N VAL A 192 10.11 6.43 4.95
CA VAL A 192 8.91 6.89 5.65
C VAL A 192 8.78 8.40 5.58
N MET A 193 7.58 8.90 5.67
CA MET A 193 7.34 10.34 5.60
C MET A 193 7.92 11.03 6.83
N PRO A 194 8.79 12.03 6.64
CA PRO A 194 9.50 12.69 7.74
C PRO A 194 8.61 13.64 8.55
N THR A 195 7.51 14.13 7.97
CA THR A 195 6.64 15.12 8.61
C THR A 195 5.16 14.70 8.56
N LEU A 196 4.35 15.24 9.48
CA LEU A 196 2.89 15.06 9.43
C LEU A 196 2.28 15.62 8.14
N LYS A 197 2.85 16.66 7.56
CA LYS A 197 2.38 17.26 6.31
C LYS A 197 2.56 16.29 5.13
N THR A 198 3.75 15.75 4.96
CA THR A 198 4.04 14.79 3.88
C THR A 198 3.26 13.51 4.06
N LEU A 199 3.13 13.03 5.30
CA LEU A 199 2.31 11.89 5.65
C LEU A 199 0.83 12.13 5.32
N PHE A 200 0.30 13.33 5.62
CA PHE A 200 -1.09 13.69 5.30
C PHE A 200 -1.38 13.52 3.81
N TYR A 201 -0.55 14.11 2.94
CA TYR A 201 -0.76 14.01 1.49
C TYR A 201 -0.58 12.58 0.97
N GLN A 202 0.39 11.82 1.50
CA GLN A 202 0.57 10.42 1.13
C GLN A 202 -0.66 9.58 1.48
N ARG A 203 -1.17 9.69 2.72
CA ARG A 203 -2.34 8.92 3.18
C ARG A 203 -3.64 9.38 2.51
N LEU A 204 -3.77 10.68 2.28
CA LEU A 204 -4.89 11.24 1.53
C LEU A 204 -4.95 10.63 0.12
N ARG A 205 -3.82 10.62 -0.59
CA ARG A 205 -3.71 10.01 -1.90
C ARG A 205 -4.08 8.52 -1.87
N TRP A 206 -3.55 7.76 -0.91
CA TRP A 206 -3.83 6.33 -0.81
C TRP A 206 -5.31 6.05 -0.56
N GLN A 207 -5.93 6.78 0.35
CA GLN A 207 -7.33 6.57 0.67
C GLN A 207 -8.25 7.02 -0.47
N ARG A 208 -7.98 8.16 -1.11
CA ARG A 208 -8.70 8.59 -2.31
C ARG A 208 -8.56 7.57 -3.44
N GLY A 209 -7.35 7.09 -3.70
CA GLY A 209 -7.10 6.07 -4.72
C GLY A 209 -7.84 4.76 -4.44
N ALA A 210 -7.94 4.34 -3.18
CA ALA A 210 -8.73 3.16 -2.81
C ALA A 210 -10.24 3.39 -3.07
N LEU A 211 -10.77 4.56 -2.72
CA LEU A 211 -12.18 4.90 -2.93
C LEU A 211 -12.51 5.04 -4.42
N SER A 212 -11.67 5.75 -5.21
CA SER A 212 -11.88 5.91 -6.64
C SER A 212 -11.81 4.57 -7.38
N THR A 213 -10.87 3.70 -7.03
CA THR A 213 -10.79 2.34 -7.59
C THR A 213 -12.08 1.56 -7.32
N LEU A 214 -12.59 1.59 -6.08
CA LEU A 214 -13.87 0.93 -5.76
C LEU A 214 -15.05 1.50 -6.54
N ARG A 215 -15.09 2.83 -6.73
CA ARG A 215 -16.11 3.49 -7.56
C ARG A 215 -16.05 3.02 -9.01
N ASP A 216 -14.84 2.98 -9.61
CA ASP A 216 -14.65 2.66 -11.02
C ASP A 216 -14.96 1.19 -11.35
N TYR A 217 -14.68 0.28 -10.42
CA TYR A 217 -15.02 -1.14 -10.54
C TYR A 217 -16.46 -1.47 -10.10
N GLY A 218 -17.10 -0.56 -9.36
CA GLY A 218 -18.45 -0.76 -8.85
C GLY A 218 -18.57 -1.91 -7.85
N LEU A 219 -19.81 -2.25 -7.48
CA LEU A 219 -20.10 -3.32 -6.53
C LEU A 219 -20.14 -4.68 -7.24
N THR A 220 -19.09 -5.47 -7.06
CA THR A 220 -18.92 -6.81 -7.62
C THR A 220 -18.57 -7.81 -6.52
N ARG A 221 -18.52 -9.11 -6.84
CA ARG A 221 -18.05 -10.14 -5.89
C ARG A 221 -16.61 -9.88 -5.44
N THR A 222 -15.77 -9.30 -6.30
CA THR A 222 -14.37 -8.98 -6.00
C THR A 222 -14.26 -7.76 -5.11
N THR A 223 -15.05 -6.70 -5.35
CA THR A 223 -14.98 -5.44 -4.60
C THR A 223 -15.79 -5.46 -3.31
N LEU A 224 -16.80 -6.31 -3.18
CA LEU A 224 -17.68 -6.38 -2.00
C LEU A 224 -16.91 -6.46 -0.66
N PRO A 225 -15.88 -7.32 -0.49
CA PRO A 225 -15.11 -7.34 0.76
C PRO A 225 -14.42 -6.01 1.07
N TYR A 226 -13.95 -5.30 0.06
CA TYR A 226 -13.32 -3.98 0.20
C TYR A 226 -14.35 -2.91 0.58
N PHE A 227 -15.53 -2.90 -0.04
CA PHE A 227 -16.64 -2.03 0.35
C PHE A 227 -17.04 -2.23 1.81
N ILE A 228 -17.23 -3.49 2.24
CA ILE A 228 -17.56 -3.82 3.63
C ILE A 228 -16.49 -3.26 4.58
N ARG A 229 -15.22 -3.42 4.26
CA ARG A 229 -14.11 -2.89 5.08
C ARG A 229 -14.13 -1.37 5.15
N GLN A 230 -14.34 -0.69 4.03
CA GLN A 230 -14.47 0.77 4.02
C GLN A 230 -15.65 1.22 4.91
N VAL A 231 -16.82 0.59 4.78
CA VAL A 231 -17.98 0.89 5.62
C VAL A 231 -17.67 0.67 7.10
N LEU A 232 -17.09 -0.48 7.47
CA LEU A 232 -16.75 -0.78 8.87
C LEU A 232 -15.70 0.19 9.42
N MET A 233 -14.71 0.59 8.61
CA MET A 233 -13.72 1.59 8.99
C MET A 233 -14.36 2.94 9.27
N TYR A 234 -15.20 3.45 8.37
CA TYR A 234 -15.90 4.74 8.59
C TYR A 234 -16.88 4.68 9.75
N LEU A 235 -17.58 3.57 9.96
CA LEU A 235 -18.40 3.37 11.18
C LEU A 235 -17.54 3.42 12.44
N GLY A 236 -16.36 2.81 12.44
CA GLY A 236 -15.40 2.89 13.55
C GLY A 236 -14.93 4.32 13.82
N ILE A 237 -14.59 5.07 12.75
CA ILE A 237 -14.21 6.48 12.84
C ILE A 237 -15.32 7.32 13.45
N MET A 238 -16.57 7.10 13.06
CA MET A 238 -17.73 7.83 13.61
C MET A 238 -18.07 7.38 15.04
N PHE A 239 -17.86 6.11 15.37
CA PHE A 239 -18.15 5.59 16.71
C PHE A 239 -17.19 6.16 17.77
N PHE A 240 -15.94 6.43 17.41
CA PHE A 240 -14.94 6.92 18.37
C PHE A 240 -15.33 8.25 19.04
N PRO A 241 -15.64 9.36 18.33
CA PRO A 241 -16.09 10.60 18.97
C PRO A 241 -17.40 10.43 19.72
N PHE A 242 -18.32 9.60 19.23
CA PHE A 242 -19.56 9.28 19.94
C PHE A 242 -19.26 8.64 21.31
N PHE A 243 -18.39 7.62 21.33
CA PHE A 243 -17.97 6.95 22.56
C PHE A 243 -17.32 7.94 23.55
N VAL A 244 -16.41 8.80 23.08
CA VAL A 244 -15.77 9.83 23.90
C VAL A 244 -16.82 10.79 24.47
N THR A 245 -17.79 11.23 23.68
CA THR A 245 -18.87 12.13 24.12
C THR A 245 -19.70 11.50 25.21
N VAL A 246 -20.07 10.22 25.08
CA VAL A 246 -20.84 9.49 26.11
C VAL A 246 -20.05 9.39 27.42
N ILE A 247 -18.75 9.10 27.37
CA ILE A 247 -17.90 9.05 28.57
C ILE A 247 -17.82 10.43 29.24
N VAL A 248 -17.55 11.49 28.46
CA VAL A 248 -17.45 12.86 28.97
C VAL A 248 -18.78 13.29 29.62
N HIS A 249 -19.90 13.02 28.96
CA HIS A 249 -21.23 13.32 29.49
C HIS A 249 -21.48 12.61 30.84
N ALA A 250 -21.18 11.30 30.90
CA ALA A 250 -21.34 10.54 32.12
C ALA A 250 -20.47 11.07 33.28
N VAL A 251 -19.22 11.51 32.99
CA VAL A 251 -18.35 12.15 33.99
C VAL A 251 -18.93 13.47 34.49
N ILE A 252 -19.46 14.30 33.58
CA ILE A 252 -20.08 15.60 33.94
C ILE A 252 -21.29 15.38 34.83
N GLU A 253 -22.20 14.47 34.45
CA GLU A 253 -23.44 14.20 35.19
C GLU A 253 -23.21 13.54 36.57
N THR A 254 -22.27 12.61 36.64
CA THR A 254 -22.09 11.80 37.86
C THR A 254 -20.92 12.23 38.73
N GLY A 255 -20.04 13.07 38.23
CA GLY A 255 -18.77 13.45 38.88
C GLY A 255 -17.77 12.28 38.97
N ARG A 256 -18.05 11.16 38.33
CA ARG A 256 -17.25 9.93 38.41
C ARG A 256 -16.97 9.34 37.04
N PHE A 257 -15.77 8.77 36.86
CA PHE A 257 -15.48 8.01 35.65
C PHE A 257 -16.33 6.73 35.59
N PRO A 258 -17.05 6.45 34.48
CA PRO A 258 -17.90 5.25 34.36
C PRO A 258 -17.03 4.01 34.19
N TRP A 259 -16.61 3.44 35.33
CA TRP A 259 -15.78 2.24 35.32
C TRP A 259 -16.58 1.00 34.87
N SER A 260 -15.97 0.20 33.98
CA SER A 260 -16.57 -1.04 33.47
C SER A 260 -15.49 -2.10 33.29
N TRP A 261 -15.61 -3.22 33.97
CA TRP A 261 -14.66 -4.33 33.85
C TRP A 261 -14.56 -4.91 32.42
N PRO A 262 -15.64 -5.11 31.68
CA PRO A 262 -15.54 -5.56 30.29
C PRO A 262 -14.71 -4.61 29.42
N TRP A 263 -14.89 -3.30 29.56
CA TRP A 263 -14.10 -2.31 28.80
C TRP A 263 -12.65 -2.27 29.23
N PHE A 264 -12.39 -2.45 30.53
CA PHE A 264 -11.01 -2.55 31.02
C PHE A 264 -10.28 -3.75 30.41
N PHE A 265 -10.88 -4.95 30.43
CA PHE A 265 -10.26 -6.13 29.83
C PHE A 265 -10.14 -6.03 28.30
N ALA A 266 -11.13 -5.46 27.63
CA ALA A 266 -11.04 -5.20 26.20
C ALA A 266 -9.88 -4.25 25.86
N SER A 267 -9.72 -3.16 26.61
CA SER A 267 -8.61 -2.22 26.44
C SER A 267 -7.26 -2.87 26.73
N LEU A 268 -7.18 -3.68 27.78
CA LEU A 268 -5.95 -4.44 28.10
C LEU A 268 -5.57 -5.40 26.96
N LEU A 269 -6.55 -6.12 26.42
CA LEU A 269 -6.33 -7.01 25.28
C LEU A 269 -5.80 -6.26 24.06
N LEU A 270 -6.37 -5.09 23.77
CA LEU A 270 -5.89 -4.23 22.66
C LEU A 270 -4.46 -3.74 22.89
N ILE A 271 -4.10 -3.36 24.12
CA ILE A 271 -2.72 -2.96 24.45
C ILE A 271 -1.77 -4.14 24.26
N VAL A 272 -2.13 -5.32 24.77
CA VAL A 272 -1.32 -6.54 24.60
C VAL A 272 -1.13 -6.86 23.10
N GLU A 273 -2.18 -6.77 22.33
CA GLU A 273 -2.12 -6.97 20.87
C GLU A 273 -1.19 -5.94 20.20
N ARG A 274 -1.31 -4.66 20.53
CA ARG A 274 -0.44 -3.60 20.02
C ARG A 274 1.04 -3.84 20.34
N VAL A 275 1.35 -4.23 21.57
CA VAL A 275 2.71 -4.57 22.01
C VAL A 275 3.24 -5.82 21.29
N TRP A 276 2.40 -6.85 21.20
CA TRP A 276 2.77 -8.12 20.57
C TRP A 276 3.09 -7.94 19.07
N THR A 277 2.30 -7.17 18.37
CA THR A 277 2.44 -6.99 16.91
C THR A 277 3.68 -6.20 16.52
N VAL A 278 4.17 -5.31 17.40
CA VAL A 278 5.38 -4.49 17.12
C VAL A 278 6.65 -5.01 17.79
N ARG A 279 6.61 -6.18 18.45
CA ARG A 279 7.76 -6.70 19.23
C ARG A 279 9.05 -6.84 18.42
N ALA A 280 8.96 -7.10 17.11
CA ALA A 280 10.11 -7.17 16.22
C ALA A 280 10.79 -5.81 15.98
N GLY A 281 10.13 -4.70 16.32
CA GLY A 281 10.65 -3.35 16.16
C GLY A 281 11.61 -2.87 17.25
N GLY A 282 11.86 -3.73 18.28
CA GLY A 282 12.76 -3.44 19.40
C GLY A 282 12.14 -2.54 20.46
N LEU A 283 12.97 -2.14 21.44
CA LEU A 283 12.51 -1.48 22.65
C LEU A 283 11.72 -0.18 22.40
N ARG A 284 12.12 0.64 21.43
CA ARG A 284 11.42 1.90 21.11
C ARG A 284 10.00 1.67 20.60
N ALA A 285 9.83 0.68 19.73
CA ALA A 285 8.51 0.28 19.21
C ALA A 285 7.59 -0.19 20.37
N LEU A 286 8.14 -0.98 21.30
CA LEU A 286 7.43 -1.45 22.48
C LEU A 286 7.03 -0.29 23.39
N ILE A 287 7.93 0.65 23.68
CA ILE A 287 7.64 1.83 24.51
C ILE A 287 6.47 2.62 23.92
N LEU A 288 6.51 2.93 22.61
CA LEU A 288 5.42 3.65 21.94
C LEU A 288 4.08 2.90 22.04
N ALA A 289 4.09 1.58 21.85
CA ALA A 289 2.89 0.76 21.95
C ALA A 289 2.33 0.71 23.38
N ILE A 290 3.20 0.65 24.41
CA ILE A 290 2.80 0.66 25.82
C ILE A 290 2.23 2.01 26.25
N LEU A 291 2.82 3.11 25.78
CA LEU A 291 2.36 4.47 26.12
C LEU A 291 0.96 4.77 25.58
N VAL A 292 0.50 4.08 24.57
CA VAL A 292 -0.84 4.17 23.95
C VAL A 292 -1.19 5.57 23.42
N LEU A 293 -0.97 6.62 24.21
CA LEU A 293 -1.36 8.00 23.87
C LEU A 293 -0.79 8.51 22.53
N PRO A 294 0.53 8.32 22.23
CA PRO A 294 1.06 8.73 20.91
C PRO A 294 0.37 8.01 19.75
N GLU A 295 -0.01 6.74 19.93
CA GLU A 295 -0.72 5.96 18.92
C GLU A 295 -2.17 6.42 18.77
N ILE A 296 -2.87 6.76 19.85
CA ILE A 296 -4.22 7.34 19.79
C ILE A 296 -4.19 8.67 19.00
N VAL A 297 -3.21 9.53 19.26
CA VAL A 297 -3.06 10.79 18.51
C VAL A 297 -2.82 10.52 17.03
N TYR A 298 -2.00 9.52 16.71
CA TYR A 298 -1.76 9.08 15.35
C TYR A 298 -3.02 8.51 14.68
N ASP A 299 -3.79 7.69 15.39
CA ASP A 299 -5.07 7.15 14.91
C ASP A 299 -6.09 8.29 14.63
N ILE A 300 -6.18 9.30 15.51
CA ILE A 300 -7.04 10.48 15.30
C ILE A 300 -6.60 11.26 14.05
N PHE A 301 -5.29 11.44 13.86
CA PHE A 301 -4.76 12.05 12.64
C PHE A 301 -5.17 11.25 11.39
N GLN A 302 -5.04 9.92 11.41
CA GLN A 302 -5.47 9.06 10.31
C GLN A 302 -6.99 9.15 10.06
N HIS A 303 -7.80 9.19 11.11
CA HIS A 303 -9.25 9.39 10.99
C HIS A 303 -9.59 10.69 10.25
N TYR A 304 -8.91 11.80 10.61
CA TYR A 304 -9.07 13.06 9.91
C TYR A 304 -8.72 12.97 8.41
N VAL A 305 -7.60 12.32 8.09
CA VAL A 305 -7.18 12.10 6.69
C VAL A 305 -8.24 11.30 5.92
N PHE A 306 -8.78 10.24 6.51
CA PHE A 306 -9.78 9.38 5.86
C PHE A 306 -11.11 10.10 5.64
N LEU A 307 -11.57 10.88 6.62
CA LEU A 307 -12.78 11.72 6.45
C LEU A 307 -12.58 12.77 5.36
N ARG A 308 -11.39 13.38 5.31
CA ARG A 308 -11.03 14.32 4.25
C ARG A 308 -11.02 13.64 2.88
N ALA A 309 -10.43 12.45 2.77
CA ALA A 309 -10.41 11.67 1.53
C ALA A 309 -11.83 11.34 1.03
N ALA A 310 -12.71 10.93 1.94
CA ALA A 310 -14.11 10.66 1.59
C ALA A 310 -14.84 11.93 1.12
N ALA A 311 -14.62 13.07 1.79
CA ALA A 311 -15.20 14.34 1.39
C ALA A 311 -14.73 14.80 0.01
N ASP A 312 -13.41 14.72 -0.24
CA ASP A 312 -12.83 15.08 -1.53
C ASP A 312 -13.33 14.19 -2.67
N GLU A 313 -13.51 12.89 -2.42
CA GLU A 313 -14.04 11.95 -3.40
C GLU A 313 -15.52 12.18 -3.68
N LEU A 314 -16.34 12.48 -2.66
CA LEU A 314 -17.76 12.80 -2.81
C LEU A 314 -17.97 14.11 -3.55
N MET A 315 -17.14 15.13 -3.27
CA MET A 315 -17.21 16.43 -3.92
C MET A 315 -16.57 16.45 -5.31
N ARG A 316 -15.94 15.34 -5.72
CA ARG A 316 -15.15 15.25 -6.97
C ARG A 316 -14.16 16.41 -7.10
N SER A 317 -13.54 16.80 -5.99
CA SER A 317 -12.52 17.85 -6.01
C SER A 317 -11.34 17.44 -6.88
N ASP A 318 -10.78 18.42 -7.62
CA ASP A 318 -9.66 18.20 -8.52
C ASP A 318 -8.50 17.48 -7.84
N GLU A 319 -7.85 16.60 -8.57
CA GLU A 319 -6.72 15.81 -8.10
C GLU A 319 -5.47 16.69 -8.05
N HIS A 320 -5.32 17.46 -6.97
CA HIS A 320 -4.08 18.18 -6.71
C HIS A 320 -3.03 17.22 -6.15
N TRP A 321 -1.97 17.03 -6.91
CA TRP A 321 -0.72 16.44 -6.44
C TRP A 321 0.18 17.56 -5.94
N ASP A 322 0.17 17.80 -4.65
CA ASP A 322 1.24 18.57 -4.05
C ASP A 322 2.46 17.66 -3.89
N HIS A 323 3.52 17.97 -4.62
CA HIS A 323 4.83 17.41 -4.38
C HIS A 323 5.28 17.92 -3.01
N ALA A 324 5.43 17.03 -2.04
CA ALA A 324 6.14 17.32 -0.80
C ALA A 324 7.63 17.13 -1.02
#